data_b923a79f516a858d340f7a2ee3426a63
#
_entry.id   b923a79f516a858d340f7a2ee3426a63
#
_cell.length_a   1.000
_cell.length_b   1.000
_cell.length_c   1.000
_cell.angle_alpha   90.00
_cell.angle_beta   90.00
_cell.angle_gamma   90.00
#
_symmetry.space_group_name_H-M   'P 1'
#
loop_
_entity.id
_entity.type
_entity.pdbx_description
1 polymer ?
#
loop_
_entity_poly.entity_id
_entity_poly.type
_entity_poly.pdbx_seq_one_letter_code
_entity_poly.pdbx_strand_id
1 'polypeptide(L)'
;MGRALPHPRCRWLARSLLAASFIAEPNPATTCDAVEALRRQRRTQYHIASELALSKATVSRILKRRGLSLLSTLEPAQPRPRYERETPGEIIHIDIKKLGKFSRIGHRITGDRTRQANTRGAGWEFAHAAVDDHSRVARIDIFPGGKKKSAVAFLKQTIAYYRNPGVTADRVMTGNGSCYRSFAFARACKRLGIKHIRTKPYTPQTNGKAERFIQTALREWAYATAFENSDQRRQALPTWLHRYNWHRPHASLGQKPPISRLGLNRNNLLRHHS
;
A
#
# COMPACT_ATOMS: atom_id res chain seq x y z
N MET A 1 22.57 65.64 -30.26
CA MET A 1 23.09 64.31 -30.68
C MET A 1 23.14 63.41 -29.44
N GLY A 2 22.07 62.68 -29.19
CA GLY A 2 21.97 61.78 -28.01
C GLY A 2 22.19 60.35 -28.50
N ARG A 3 23.21 59.70 -27.94
CA ARG A 3 23.42 58.24 -28.14
C ARG A 3 22.53 57.48 -27.20
N ALA A 4 21.62 56.72 -27.73
CA ALA A 4 20.82 55.77 -26.96
C ALA A 4 21.66 54.58 -26.51
N LEU A 5 21.64 54.25 -25.23
CA LEU A 5 22.26 53.05 -24.66
C LEU A 5 21.32 51.83 -24.94
N PRO A 6 21.88 50.69 -25.31
CA PRO A 6 21.05 49.51 -25.57
C PRO A 6 20.53 48.88 -24.28
N HIS A 7 19.29 48.48 -24.30
CA HIS A 7 18.49 47.87 -23.21
C HIS A 7 19.06 46.53 -22.76
N PRO A 8 19.09 46.21 -21.47
CA PRO A 8 19.77 45.02 -20.91
C PRO A 8 19.13 43.66 -21.21
N ARG A 9 18.03 43.61 -21.98
CA ARG A 9 17.32 42.37 -22.34
C ARG A 9 17.97 41.50 -23.40
N CYS A 10 18.99 41.97 -24.13
CA CYS A 10 19.62 41.17 -25.18
C CYS A 10 20.81 40.31 -24.73
N ARG A 11 21.22 40.37 -23.46
CA ARG A 11 22.36 39.59 -22.96
C ARG A 11 22.05 38.16 -22.55
N TRP A 12 20.77 37.82 -22.40
CA TRP A 12 20.35 36.45 -21.98
C TRP A 12 20.18 35.49 -23.14
N LEU A 13 19.89 35.95 -24.34
CA LEU A 13 19.71 35.12 -25.53
C LEU A 13 21.02 34.60 -26.13
N ALA A 14 22.16 35.30 -25.92
CA ALA A 14 23.45 34.87 -26.44
C ALA A 14 24.12 33.78 -25.58
N ARG A 15 23.69 33.58 -24.29
CA ARG A 15 24.19 32.51 -23.43
C ARG A 15 23.44 31.19 -23.59
N SER A 16 22.22 31.20 -24.15
CA SER A 16 21.43 29.97 -24.37
C SER A 16 21.87 29.18 -25.60
N LEU A 17 22.55 29.80 -26.55
CA LEU A 17 22.98 29.15 -27.80
C LEU A 17 24.34 28.47 -27.72
N LEU A 18 25.14 28.72 -26.68
CA LEU A 18 26.41 28.05 -26.45
C LEU A 18 26.33 26.85 -25.48
N ALA A 19 25.14 26.53 -24.96
CA ALA A 19 24.89 25.34 -24.12
C ALA A 19 24.44 24.13 -24.95
N ALA A 20 24.44 24.25 -26.28
CA ALA A 20 24.04 23.16 -27.18
C ALA A 20 25.31 22.31 -27.50
N SER A 21 25.26 21.08 -27.07
CA SER A 21 26.05 19.93 -27.52
C SER A 21 27.51 19.82 -27.07
N PHE A 22 27.77 19.72 -25.75
CA PHE A 22 28.71 18.72 -25.33
C PHE A 22 27.98 17.36 -25.34
N ILE A 23 27.83 16.76 -26.48
CA ILE A 23 27.63 15.32 -26.61
C ILE A 23 28.97 14.74 -26.17
N ALA A 24 29.08 14.42 -24.86
CA ALA A 24 30.26 13.73 -24.35
C ALA A 24 30.37 12.44 -25.17
N GLU A 25 31.49 12.24 -25.85
CA GLU A 25 31.76 11.02 -26.60
C GLU A 25 31.38 9.80 -25.73
N PRO A 26 30.75 8.80 -26.31
CA PRO A 26 30.39 7.62 -25.53
C PRO A 26 31.70 7.01 -24.98
N ASN A 27 31.74 6.74 -23.67
CA ASN A 27 32.91 6.09 -23.05
C ASN A 27 33.26 4.83 -23.87
N PRO A 28 34.56 4.52 -24.03
CA PRO A 28 35.00 3.34 -24.75
C PRO A 28 34.22 2.09 -24.31
N ALA A 29 33.90 1.20 -25.23
CA ALA A 29 33.16 -0.03 -24.94
C ALA A 29 33.83 -0.82 -23.81
N THR A 30 35.17 -0.91 -23.80
CA THR A 30 35.96 -1.52 -22.74
C THR A 30 35.68 -0.96 -21.34
N THR A 31 35.56 0.36 -21.22
CA THR A 31 35.20 1.00 -19.94
C THR A 31 33.78 0.67 -19.53
N CYS A 32 32.84 0.64 -20.46
CA CYS A 32 31.44 0.27 -20.17
C CYS A 32 31.35 -1.19 -19.71
N ASP A 33 32.10 -2.09 -20.32
CA ASP A 33 32.13 -3.51 -19.98
C ASP A 33 32.78 -3.75 -18.61
N ALA A 34 33.88 -3.03 -18.30
CA ALA A 34 34.50 -3.07 -16.98
C ALA A 34 33.54 -2.60 -15.87
N VAL A 35 32.82 -1.51 -16.10
CA VAL A 35 31.76 -1.02 -15.15
C VAL A 35 30.67 -2.06 -14.96
N GLU A 36 30.21 -2.71 -16.03
CA GLU A 36 29.21 -3.76 -15.95
C GLU A 36 29.76 -4.99 -15.22
N ALA A 37 30.97 -5.45 -15.50
CA ALA A 37 31.59 -6.60 -14.83
C ALA A 37 31.65 -6.40 -13.30
N LEU A 38 32.12 -5.24 -12.86
CA LEU A 38 32.16 -4.88 -11.44
C LEU A 38 30.76 -4.75 -10.83
N ARG A 39 29.79 -4.23 -11.60
CA ARG A 39 28.40 -4.15 -11.14
C ARG A 39 27.77 -5.53 -10.94
N ARG A 40 28.05 -6.48 -11.83
CA ARG A 40 27.61 -7.88 -11.69
C ARG A 40 28.22 -8.57 -10.45
N GLN A 41 29.41 -8.13 -10.00
CA GLN A 41 30.00 -8.50 -8.72
C GLN A 41 29.36 -7.77 -7.52
N ARG A 42 28.22 -7.06 -7.71
CA ARG A 42 27.48 -6.31 -6.69
C ARG A 42 28.24 -5.11 -6.11
N ARG A 43 29.27 -4.61 -6.77
CA ARG A 43 29.97 -3.40 -6.35
C ARG A 43 29.03 -2.18 -6.40
N THR A 44 29.15 -1.30 -5.43
CA THR A 44 28.41 -0.03 -5.43
C THR A 44 28.99 0.93 -6.45
N GLN A 45 28.20 1.92 -6.89
CA GLN A 45 28.68 2.95 -7.82
C GLN A 45 29.92 3.69 -7.30
N TYR A 46 30.04 3.85 -6.00
CA TYR A 46 31.20 4.47 -5.36
C TYR A 46 32.44 3.61 -5.53
N HIS A 47 32.35 2.33 -5.23
CA HIS A 47 33.52 1.40 -5.38
C HIS A 47 33.97 1.28 -6.84
N ILE A 48 33.02 1.17 -7.79
CA ILE A 48 33.30 1.11 -9.22
C ILE A 48 34.01 2.41 -9.67
N ALA A 49 33.54 3.56 -9.24
CA ALA A 49 34.13 4.84 -9.56
C ALA A 49 35.59 4.96 -9.05
N SER A 50 35.79 4.50 -7.80
CA SER A 50 37.13 4.50 -7.19
C SER A 50 38.08 3.51 -7.89
N GLU A 51 37.60 2.30 -8.19
CA GLU A 51 38.45 1.22 -8.77
C GLU A 51 38.86 1.50 -10.23
N LEU A 52 37.96 2.12 -11.01
CA LEU A 52 38.18 2.46 -12.41
C LEU A 52 38.66 3.91 -12.62
N ALA A 53 38.94 4.67 -11.57
CA ALA A 53 39.28 6.09 -11.61
C ALA A 53 38.28 6.94 -12.42
N LEU A 54 36.98 6.62 -12.34
CA LEU A 54 35.90 7.31 -13.04
C LEU A 54 35.10 8.21 -12.09
N SER A 55 34.44 9.24 -12.66
CA SER A 55 33.50 10.00 -11.88
C SER A 55 32.23 9.17 -11.56
N LYS A 56 31.63 9.38 -10.39
CA LYS A 56 30.32 8.73 -10.02
C LYS A 56 29.26 9.01 -11.08
N ALA A 57 29.24 10.21 -11.65
CA ALA A 57 28.29 10.60 -12.68
C ALA A 57 28.49 9.78 -13.97
N THR A 58 29.73 9.48 -14.35
CA THR A 58 30.06 8.62 -15.48
C THR A 58 29.59 7.20 -15.25
N VAL A 59 29.92 6.61 -14.09
CA VAL A 59 29.46 5.26 -13.70
C VAL A 59 27.93 5.19 -13.69
N SER A 60 27.26 6.19 -13.10
CA SER A 60 25.79 6.23 -13.07
C SER A 60 25.17 6.27 -14.47
N ARG A 61 25.72 7.06 -15.38
CA ARG A 61 25.26 7.15 -16.78
C ARG A 61 25.47 5.82 -17.54
N ILE A 62 26.60 5.17 -17.35
CA ILE A 62 26.88 3.86 -17.95
C ILE A 62 25.88 2.82 -17.43
N LEU A 63 25.73 2.71 -16.10
CA LEU A 63 24.81 1.77 -15.48
C LEU A 63 23.35 2.02 -15.89
N LYS A 64 22.95 3.28 -16.07
CA LYS A 64 21.62 3.63 -16.57
C LYS A 64 21.40 3.15 -18.00
N ARG A 65 22.37 3.37 -18.90
CA ARG A 65 22.31 2.90 -20.29
C ARG A 65 22.25 1.36 -20.37
N ARG A 66 22.98 0.66 -19.48
CA ARG A 66 23.00 -0.81 -19.41
C ARG A 66 21.81 -1.40 -18.60
N GLY A 67 20.90 -0.58 -18.08
CA GLY A 67 19.77 -1.06 -17.26
C GLY A 67 20.16 -1.60 -15.87
N LEU A 68 21.39 -1.32 -15.40
CA LEU A 68 21.97 -1.87 -14.17
C LEU A 68 22.03 -0.85 -13.02
N SER A 69 21.22 0.19 -13.07
CA SER A 69 21.20 1.25 -12.04
C SER A 69 20.88 0.70 -10.64
N LEU A 70 19.99 -0.27 -10.54
CA LEU A 70 19.62 -0.91 -9.28
C LEU A 70 20.29 -2.28 -9.15
N LEU A 71 20.78 -2.62 -7.95
CA LEU A 71 21.33 -3.95 -7.67
C LEU A 71 20.27 -5.07 -7.80
N SER A 72 19.01 -4.73 -7.59
CA SER A 72 17.90 -5.67 -7.75
C SER A 72 17.65 -6.10 -9.19
N THR A 73 18.19 -5.39 -10.19
CA THR A 73 18.09 -5.81 -11.60
C THR A 73 19.04 -6.94 -11.96
N LEU A 74 20.09 -7.17 -11.16
CA LEU A 74 21.03 -8.28 -11.37
C LEU A 74 20.39 -9.66 -11.13
N GLU A 75 19.44 -9.69 -10.21
CA GLU A 75 18.65 -10.89 -9.89
C GLU A 75 17.19 -10.46 -9.87
N PRO A 76 16.49 -10.50 -10.99
CA PRO A 76 15.07 -10.21 -10.99
C PRO A 76 14.37 -11.17 -10.02
N ALA A 77 13.60 -10.58 -9.10
CA ALA A 77 12.84 -11.37 -8.13
C ALA A 77 11.99 -12.38 -8.89
N GLN A 78 12.07 -13.65 -8.52
CA GLN A 78 11.22 -14.67 -9.09
C GLN A 78 9.75 -14.24 -8.96
N PRO A 79 8.94 -14.40 -10.03
CA PRO A 79 7.54 -14.05 -9.96
C PRO A 79 6.89 -14.87 -8.85
N ARG A 80 6.35 -14.18 -7.86
CA ARG A 80 5.70 -14.84 -6.72
C ARG A 80 4.46 -15.55 -7.21
N PRO A 81 4.26 -16.84 -6.89
CA PRO A 81 3.07 -17.55 -7.28
C PRO A 81 1.85 -16.83 -6.71
N ARG A 82 1.00 -16.32 -7.59
CA ARG A 82 -0.29 -15.76 -7.22
C ARG A 82 -1.25 -16.92 -7.07
N TYR A 83 -1.75 -17.14 -5.87
CA TYR A 83 -2.84 -18.05 -5.64
C TYR A 83 -4.15 -17.27 -5.45
N GLU A 84 -5.22 -17.83 -5.92
CA GLU A 84 -6.58 -17.38 -5.69
C GLU A 84 -7.43 -18.61 -5.42
N ARG A 85 -8.31 -18.53 -4.42
CA ARG A 85 -9.23 -19.60 -4.11
C ARG A 85 -10.36 -19.63 -5.13
N GLU A 86 -10.96 -20.78 -5.31
CA GLU A 86 -11.95 -21.01 -6.36
C GLU A 86 -13.33 -20.48 -5.94
N THR A 87 -13.66 -20.54 -4.66
CA THR A 87 -14.97 -20.16 -4.15
C THR A 87 -14.90 -19.09 -3.03
N PRO A 88 -15.93 -18.24 -2.93
CA PRO A 88 -16.05 -17.30 -1.82
C PRO A 88 -16.14 -18.01 -0.48
N GLY A 89 -15.45 -17.50 0.54
CA GLY A 89 -15.49 -18.03 1.89
C GLY A 89 -14.42 -19.08 2.21
N GLU A 90 -13.76 -19.69 1.22
CA GLU A 90 -12.70 -20.64 1.51
C GLU A 90 -11.61 -20.10 2.41
N ILE A 91 -11.20 -18.85 2.22
CA ILE A 91 -10.26 -18.17 3.10
C ILE A 91 -10.66 -16.69 3.24
N ILE A 92 -10.89 -16.27 4.47
CA ILE A 92 -11.04 -14.86 4.80
C ILE A 92 -9.74 -14.39 5.46
N HIS A 93 -9.08 -13.42 4.84
CA HIS A 93 -7.88 -12.80 5.36
C HIS A 93 -8.24 -11.73 6.38
N ILE A 94 -7.66 -11.77 7.57
CA ILE A 94 -7.90 -10.76 8.62
C ILE A 94 -6.57 -10.13 9.03
N ASP A 95 -6.59 -8.80 9.21
CA ASP A 95 -5.45 -8.05 9.72
C ASP A 95 -5.91 -6.81 10.52
N ILE A 96 -4.98 -6.19 11.25
CA ILE A 96 -5.25 -5.03 12.11
C ILE A 96 -4.26 -3.92 11.75
N LYS A 97 -4.79 -2.74 11.48
CA LYS A 97 -4.01 -1.53 11.28
C LYS A 97 -4.22 -0.54 12.43
N LYS A 98 -3.12 -0.15 13.06
CA LYS A 98 -3.11 0.92 14.06
C LYS A 98 -3.20 2.27 13.37
N LEU A 99 -4.14 3.11 13.78
CA LEU A 99 -4.37 4.46 13.29
C LEU A 99 -4.20 5.47 14.42
N GLY A 100 -3.55 6.59 14.16
CA GLY A 100 -3.53 7.70 15.11
C GLY A 100 -4.93 8.24 15.36
N LYS A 101 -5.32 8.39 16.62
CA LYS A 101 -6.52 9.12 17.01
C LYS A 101 -6.19 10.61 17.08
N PHE A 102 -7.10 11.46 16.65
CA PHE A 102 -6.94 12.90 16.67
C PHE A 102 -8.28 13.60 16.90
N SER A 103 -8.25 14.72 17.61
CA SER A 103 -9.42 15.53 17.95
C SER A 103 -9.53 16.80 17.11
N ARG A 104 -8.47 17.15 16.37
CA ARG A 104 -8.41 18.32 15.49
C ARG A 104 -7.41 18.11 14.36
N ILE A 105 -7.51 18.90 13.31
CA ILE A 105 -6.63 18.87 12.14
C ILE A 105 -5.18 19.13 12.58
N GLY A 106 -4.28 18.25 12.14
CA GLY A 106 -2.86 18.34 12.47
C GLY A 106 -2.07 19.22 11.49
N HIS A 107 -0.86 19.60 11.92
CA HIS A 107 0.06 20.47 11.16
C HIS A 107 0.39 19.97 9.72
N ARG A 108 0.28 18.69 9.44
CA ARG A 108 0.50 18.15 8.09
C ARG A 108 -0.48 18.70 7.05
N ILE A 109 -1.63 19.17 7.51
CA ILE A 109 -2.69 19.73 6.66
C ILE A 109 -2.68 21.24 6.74
N THR A 110 -2.56 21.79 7.95
CA THR A 110 -2.58 23.24 8.17
C THR A 110 -1.27 23.92 7.78
N GLY A 111 -0.15 23.21 7.67
CA GLY A 111 1.18 23.77 7.49
C GLY A 111 1.72 24.48 8.74
N ASP A 112 0.88 24.74 9.72
CA ASP A 112 1.20 25.49 10.94
C ASP A 112 1.72 24.55 12.02
N ARG A 113 3.02 24.69 12.37
CA ARG A 113 3.67 23.95 13.44
C ARG A 113 3.61 24.66 14.79
N THR A 114 3.24 25.94 14.83
CA THR A 114 3.23 26.75 16.06
C THR A 114 2.09 26.40 16.99
N ARG A 115 0.96 26.02 16.41
CA ARG A 115 -0.16 25.38 17.14
C ARG A 115 -0.04 23.88 17.02
N GLN A 116 0.94 23.29 17.67
CA GLN A 116 0.97 21.85 17.80
C GLN A 116 -0.41 21.37 18.23
N ALA A 117 -1.08 20.63 17.33
CA ALA A 117 -2.22 19.84 17.73
C ALA A 117 -1.67 18.83 18.74
N ASN A 118 -1.60 19.25 19.99
CA ASN A 118 -1.09 18.45 21.07
C ASN A 118 -2.12 17.34 21.28
N THR A 119 -1.98 16.27 20.51
CA THR A 119 -2.77 15.04 20.60
C THR A 119 -2.31 14.19 21.77
N ARG A 120 -1.60 14.79 22.76
CA ARG A 120 -1.28 14.12 24.01
C ARG A 120 -2.56 13.56 24.61
N GLY A 121 -2.63 12.23 24.77
CA GLY A 121 -3.81 11.54 25.29
C GLY A 121 -4.85 11.09 24.26
N ALA A 122 -4.81 11.54 22.99
CA ALA A 122 -5.74 11.06 21.97
C ALA A 122 -5.59 9.54 21.68
N GLY A 123 -4.37 9.01 21.82
CA GLY A 123 -4.10 7.58 21.73
C GLY A 123 -4.22 7.03 20.31
N TRP A 124 -4.77 5.81 20.22
CA TRP A 124 -4.83 5.05 18.99
C TRP A 124 -6.19 4.42 18.79
N GLU A 125 -6.56 4.28 17.53
CA GLU A 125 -7.66 3.43 17.06
C GLU A 125 -7.11 2.25 16.29
N PHE A 126 -7.89 1.19 16.19
CA PHE A 126 -7.47 -0.02 15.51
C PHE A 126 -8.49 -0.39 14.45
N ALA A 127 -8.10 -0.25 13.19
CA ALA A 127 -8.89 -0.71 12.07
C ALA A 127 -8.68 -2.22 11.91
N HIS A 128 -9.70 -3.00 12.23
CA HIS A 128 -9.74 -4.42 11.96
C HIS A 128 -10.32 -4.63 10.58
N ALA A 129 -9.61 -5.30 9.71
CA ALA A 129 -9.95 -5.50 8.31
C ALA A 129 -10.07 -6.99 7.99
N ALA A 130 -11.04 -7.35 7.16
CA ALA A 130 -11.22 -8.68 6.61
C ALA A 130 -11.47 -8.56 5.10
N VAL A 131 -10.94 -9.51 4.33
CA VAL A 131 -11.19 -9.61 2.89
C VAL A 131 -11.28 -11.07 2.47
N ASP A 132 -12.29 -11.40 1.71
CA ASP A 132 -12.43 -12.73 1.13
C ASP A 132 -11.41 -12.95 0.00
N ASP A 133 -10.80 -14.12 0.00
CA ASP A 133 -9.72 -14.47 -0.94
C ASP A 133 -10.19 -14.47 -2.39
N HIS A 134 -11.37 -14.99 -2.66
CA HIS A 134 -11.93 -15.12 -4.00
C HIS A 134 -12.61 -13.83 -4.48
N SER A 135 -13.63 -13.38 -3.76
CA SER A 135 -14.47 -12.27 -4.21
C SER A 135 -13.85 -10.89 -4.01
N ARG A 136 -12.88 -10.75 -3.10
CA ARG A 136 -12.34 -9.46 -2.63
C ARG A 136 -13.35 -8.61 -1.86
N VAL A 137 -14.55 -9.12 -1.61
CA VAL A 137 -15.49 -8.44 -0.71
C VAL A 137 -14.82 -8.25 0.63
N ALA A 138 -14.91 -7.05 1.15
CA ALA A 138 -14.17 -6.67 2.34
C ALA A 138 -15.09 -6.08 3.42
N ARG A 139 -14.64 -6.21 4.66
CA ARG A 139 -15.19 -5.58 5.85
C ARG A 139 -14.08 -4.88 6.61
N ILE A 140 -14.36 -3.74 7.17
CA ILE A 140 -13.45 -3.02 8.06
C ILE A 140 -14.27 -2.29 9.12
N ASP A 141 -13.77 -2.32 10.36
CA ASP A 141 -14.38 -1.63 11.49
C ASP A 141 -13.30 -1.04 12.41
N ILE A 142 -13.66 0.01 13.13
CA ILE A 142 -12.78 0.67 14.08
C ILE A 142 -13.08 0.23 15.50
N PHE A 143 -12.05 -0.30 16.17
CA PHE A 143 -12.10 -0.71 17.56
C PHE A 143 -11.16 0.12 18.43
N PRO A 144 -11.46 0.27 19.73
CA PRO A 144 -10.60 1.00 20.66
C PRO A 144 -9.29 0.27 20.97
N GLY A 145 -9.14 -0.99 20.56
CA GLY A 145 -7.94 -1.77 20.81
C GLY A 145 -7.70 -2.90 19.84
N GLY A 146 -6.43 -3.28 19.68
CA GLY A 146 -5.98 -4.44 18.91
C GLY A 146 -5.85 -5.72 19.74
N LYS A 147 -6.44 -5.78 20.96
CA LYS A 147 -6.35 -6.92 21.88
C LYS A 147 -7.34 -8.03 21.53
N LYS A 148 -7.20 -9.18 22.20
CA LYS A 148 -8.01 -10.40 22.00
C LYS A 148 -9.53 -10.16 22.00
N LYS A 149 -10.07 -9.27 22.87
CA LYS A 149 -11.50 -8.98 22.93
C LYS A 149 -12.01 -8.37 21.63
N SER A 150 -11.32 -7.34 21.09
CA SER A 150 -11.66 -6.70 19.82
C SER A 150 -11.51 -7.66 18.64
N ALA A 151 -10.45 -8.46 18.60
CA ALA A 151 -10.23 -9.43 17.53
C ALA A 151 -11.33 -10.50 17.48
N VAL A 152 -11.78 -11.00 18.64
CA VAL A 152 -12.89 -11.97 18.74
C VAL A 152 -14.23 -11.32 18.34
N ALA A 153 -14.49 -10.10 18.79
CA ALA A 153 -15.71 -9.38 18.41
C ALA A 153 -15.75 -9.15 16.89
N PHE A 154 -14.66 -8.66 16.31
CA PHE A 154 -14.55 -8.46 14.89
C PHE A 154 -14.72 -9.76 14.09
N LEU A 155 -14.09 -10.87 14.53
CA LEU A 155 -14.27 -12.18 13.89
C LEU A 155 -15.76 -12.56 13.82
N LYS A 156 -16.47 -12.50 14.94
CA LYS A 156 -17.90 -12.86 14.99
C LYS A 156 -18.75 -12.01 14.05
N GLN A 157 -18.53 -10.70 14.06
CA GLN A 157 -19.22 -9.76 13.19
C GLN A 157 -18.87 -9.99 11.71
N THR A 158 -17.63 -10.32 11.42
CA THR A 158 -17.16 -10.63 10.06
C THR A 158 -17.87 -11.87 9.52
N ILE A 159 -17.98 -12.93 10.31
CA ILE A 159 -18.66 -14.15 9.87
C ILE A 159 -20.15 -13.90 9.66
N ALA A 160 -20.80 -13.15 10.54
CA ALA A 160 -22.19 -12.74 10.35
C ALA A 160 -22.37 -11.92 9.06
N TYR A 161 -21.46 -10.97 8.81
CA TYR A 161 -21.47 -10.15 7.61
C TYR A 161 -21.40 -10.98 6.32
N TYR A 162 -20.50 -11.99 6.24
CA TYR A 162 -20.39 -12.84 5.05
C TYR A 162 -21.56 -13.81 4.90
N ARG A 163 -22.21 -14.22 5.99
CA ARG A 163 -23.42 -15.05 5.91
C ARG A 163 -24.60 -14.35 5.24
N ASN A 164 -24.73 -13.05 5.39
CA ASN A 164 -25.86 -12.30 4.78
C ASN A 164 -25.93 -12.49 3.25
N PRO A 165 -24.85 -12.38 2.46
CA PRO A 165 -24.86 -12.70 1.04
C PRO A 165 -24.72 -14.21 0.72
N GLY A 166 -24.88 -15.09 1.70
CA GLY A 166 -24.83 -16.54 1.51
C GLY A 166 -23.41 -17.14 1.51
N VAL A 167 -22.40 -16.41 1.93
CA VAL A 167 -21.01 -16.90 1.96
C VAL A 167 -20.72 -17.59 3.30
N THR A 168 -20.38 -18.87 3.24
CA THR A 168 -19.93 -19.65 4.41
C THR A 168 -18.41 -19.58 4.50
N ALA A 169 -17.89 -19.20 5.67
CA ALA A 169 -16.44 -19.10 5.88
C ALA A 169 -15.89 -20.43 6.39
N ASP A 170 -14.97 -21.04 5.64
CA ASP A 170 -14.29 -22.28 6.03
C ASP A 170 -13.04 -22.00 6.84
N ARG A 171 -12.27 -21.02 6.43
CA ARG A 171 -10.95 -20.71 7.02
C ARG A 171 -10.78 -19.21 7.22
N VAL A 172 -10.05 -18.90 8.28
CA VAL A 172 -9.59 -17.53 8.54
C VAL A 172 -8.07 -17.52 8.58
N MET A 173 -7.45 -16.64 7.80
CA MET A 173 -6.01 -16.42 7.80
C MET A 173 -5.67 -15.12 8.50
N THR A 174 -4.70 -15.17 9.41
CA THR A 174 -4.22 -14.01 10.17
C THR A 174 -2.70 -13.97 10.21
N GLY A 175 -2.14 -12.81 10.55
CA GLY A 175 -0.75 -12.70 10.98
C GLY A 175 -0.50 -13.38 12.34
N ASN A 176 0.73 -13.19 12.85
CA ASN A 176 1.17 -13.76 14.12
C ASN A 176 0.98 -12.82 15.33
N GLY A 177 0.12 -11.81 15.24
CA GLY A 177 -0.18 -10.90 16.34
C GLY A 177 -0.68 -11.62 17.60
N SER A 178 -0.34 -11.11 18.78
CA SER A 178 -0.68 -11.73 20.07
C SER A 178 -2.18 -11.95 20.26
N CYS A 179 -3.02 -11.07 19.72
CA CYS A 179 -4.48 -11.19 19.75
C CYS A 179 -4.96 -12.47 19.03
N TYR A 180 -4.36 -12.82 17.90
CA TYR A 180 -4.68 -13.99 17.09
C TYR A 180 -4.10 -15.29 17.67
N ARG A 181 -2.99 -15.19 18.42
CA ARG A 181 -2.39 -16.33 19.13
C ARG A 181 -3.13 -16.69 20.42
N SER A 182 -4.08 -15.89 20.83
CA SER A 182 -4.79 -16.08 22.11
C SER A 182 -5.75 -17.28 22.07
N PHE A 183 -5.86 -17.99 23.20
CA PHE A 183 -6.86 -19.06 23.37
C PHE A 183 -8.29 -18.58 23.11
N ALA A 184 -8.60 -17.31 23.43
CA ALA A 184 -9.90 -16.75 23.18
C ALA A 184 -10.25 -16.71 21.70
N PHE A 185 -9.29 -16.33 20.84
CA PHE A 185 -9.49 -16.30 19.40
C PHE A 185 -9.61 -17.71 18.82
N ALA A 186 -8.74 -18.64 19.23
CA ALA A 186 -8.82 -20.05 18.83
C ALA A 186 -10.17 -20.68 19.21
N ARG A 187 -10.63 -20.43 20.46
CA ARG A 187 -11.95 -20.91 20.93
C ARG A 187 -13.11 -20.31 20.12
N ALA A 188 -13.00 -19.03 19.74
CA ALA A 188 -14.01 -18.40 18.91
C ALA A 188 -14.07 -19.03 17.50
N CYS A 189 -12.92 -19.28 16.88
CA CYS A 189 -12.85 -19.99 15.60
C CYS A 189 -13.50 -21.40 15.72
N LYS A 190 -13.15 -22.17 16.75
CA LYS A 190 -13.73 -23.50 16.99
C LYS A 190 -15.25 -23.46 17.14
N ARG A 191 -15.79 -22.50 17.91
CA ARG A 191 -17.24 -22.33 18.09
C ARG A 191 -17.98 -21.95 16.81
N LEU A 192 -17.30 -21.27 15.89
CA LEU A 192 -17.86 -20.86 14.59
C LEU A 192 -17.67 -21.94 13.51
N GLY A 193 -17.01 -23.05 13.81
CA GLY A 193 -16.70 -24.12 12.87
C GLY A 193 -15.61 -23.75 11.85
N ILE A 194 -14.75 -22.77 12.16
CA ILE A 194 -13.80 -22.18 11.21
C ILE A 194 -12.38 -22.63 11.53
N LYS A 195 -11.63 -23.07 10.52
CA LYS A 195 -10.22 -23.39 10.64
C LYS A 195 -9.38 -22.11 10.69
N HIS A 196 -8.61 -21.91 11.76
CA HIS A 196 -7.68 -20.79 11.88
C HIS A 196 -6.32 -21.14 11.29
N ILE A 197 -5.83 -20.34 10.35
CA ILE A 197 -4.51 -20.45 9.72
C ILE A 197 -3.72 -19.19 10.07
N ARG A 198 -2.48 -19.36 10.51
CA ARG A 198 -1.55 -18.25 10.73
C ARG A 198 -0.48 -18.24 9.65
N THR A 199 -0.03 -17.04 9.24
CA THR A 199 1.11 -16.91 8.33
C THR A 199 2.35 -17.55 8.94
N LYS A 200 3.19 -18.17 8.11
CA LYS A 200 4.49 -18.65 8.58
C LYS A 200 5.37 -17.46 9.03
N PRO A 201 6.24 -17.62 10.01
CA PRO A 201 7.22 -16.59 10.36
C PRO A 201 8.00 -16.15 9.11
N TYR A 202 8.33 -14.88 9.04
CA TYR A 202 9.07 -14.27 7.92
C TYR A 202 8.43 -14.39 6.52
N THR A 203 7.17 -14.84 6.42
CA THR A 203 6.40 -14.89 5.19
C THR A 203 5.08 -14.09 5.27
N PRO A 204 5.14 -12.77 5.57
CA PRO A 204 3.95 -11.93 5.73
C PRO A 204 3.11 -11.87 4.46
N GLN A 205 3.72 -12.10 3.31
CA GLN A 205 3.12 -12.06 1.98
C GLN A 205 1.91 -12.99 1.82
N THR A 206 1.81 -14.05 2.65
CA THR A 206 0.66 -14.95 2.66
C THR A 206 -0.63 -14.23 3.06
N ASN A 207 -0.57 -13.13 3.84
CA ASN A 207 -1.70 -12.28 4.19
C ASN A 207 -1.81 -11.02 3.29
N GLY A 208 -1.12 -11.02 2.15
CA GLY A 208 -0.98 -9.86 1.27
C GLY A 208 -2.30 -9.28 0.76
N LYS A 209 -3.41 -10.05 0.76
CA LYS A 209 -4.73 -9.55 0.36
C LYS A 209 -5.31 -8.60 1.41
N ALA A 210 -5.23 -8.94 2.71
CA ALA A 210 -5.60 -8.03 3.77
C ALA A 210 -4.69 -6.79 3.83
N GLU A 211 -3.38 -6.98 3.67
CA GLU A 211 -2.43 -5.88 3.62
C GLU A 211 -2.72 -4.91 2.47
N ARG A 212 -2.99 -5.44 1.26
CA ARG A 212 -3.36 -4.64 0.09
C ARG A 212 -4.68 -3.90 0.30
N PHE A 213 -5.67 -4.55 0.89
CA PHE A 213 -6.94 -3.92 1.23
C PHE A 213 -6.73 -2.77 2.22
N ILE A 214 -5.95 -3.00 3.29
CA ILE A 214 -5.60 -1.95 4.26
C ILE A 214 -4.88 -0.78 3.58
N GLN A 215 -3.90 -1.03 2.70
CA GLN A 215 -3.24 0.04 1.95
C GLN A 215 -4.22 0.87 1.12
N THR A 216 -5.22 0.21 0.52
CA THR A 216 -6.29 0.88 -0.23
C THR A 216 -7.16 1.72 0.70
N ALA A 217 -7.58 1.15 1.85
CA ALA A 217 -8.36 1.86 2.86
C ALA A 217 -7.61 3.09 3.42
N LEU A 218 -6.29 3.00 3.62
CA LEU A 218 -5.49 4.14 4.07
C LEU A 218 -5.49 5.27 3.03
N ARG A 219 -5.32 4.94 1.74
CA ARG A 219 -5.22 5.93 0.66
C ARG A 219 -6.57 6.52 0.26
N GLU A 220 -7.61 5.69 0.21
CA GLU A 220 -8.90 6.08 -0.35
C GLU A 220 -9.94 6.48 0.71
N TRP A 221 -9.65 6.24 2.00
CA TRP A 221 -10.50 6.62 3.12
C TRP A 221 -9.72 7.32 4.24
N ALA A 222 -8.87 6.59 4.98
CA ALA A 222 -8.36 7.10 6.27
C ALA A 222 -7.52 8.38 6.16
N TYR A 223 -6.83 8.58 5.03
CA TYR A 223 -5.98 9.73 4.73
C TYR A 223 -6.31 10.39 3.38
N ALA A 224 -7.47 10.07 2.78
CA ALA A 224 -7.89 10.63 1.50
C ALA A 224 -8.28 12.10 1.61
N THR A 225 -8.88 12.47 2.73
CA THR A 225 -9.34 13.82 3.03
C THR A 225 -8.81 14.30 4.38
N ALA A 226 -8.81 15.59 4.56
CA ALA A 226 -8.48 16.24 5.81
C ALA A 226 -9.68 16.19 6.77
N PHE A 227 -9.89 15.06 7.43
CA PHE A 227 -10.90 14.97 8.47
C PHE A 227 -10.58 15.88 9.66
N GLU A 228 -11.57 16.53 10.21
CA GLU A 228 -11.43 17.42 11.37
C GLU A 228 -11.02 16.65 12.63
N ASN A 229 -11.59 15.44 12.79
CA ASN A 229 -11.33 14.56 13.92
C ASN A 229 -11.51 13.08 13.55
N SER A 230 -11.15 12.19 14.46
CA SER A 230 -11.27 10.73 14.24
C SER A 230 -12.72 10.25 14.12
N ASP A 231 -13.68 10.95 14.72
CA ASP A 231 -15.09 10.55 14.63
C ASP A 231 -15.65 10.83 13.24
N GLN A 232 -15.31 11.99 12.64
CA GLN A 232 -15.66 12.28 11.25
C GLN A 232 -15.05 11.24 10.29
N ARG A 233 -13.77 10.87 10.51
CA ARG A 233 -13.12 9.78 9.75
C ARG A 233 -13.88 8.47 9.89
N ARG A 234 -14.34 8.13 11.10
CA ARG A 234 -15.13 6.92 11.36
C ARG A 234 -16.48 6.95 10.68
N GLN A 235 -17.16 8.09 10.71
CA GLN A 235 -18.47 8.28 10.04
C GLN A 235 -18.39 8.11 8.53
N ALA A 236 -17.29 8.47 7.90
CA ALA A 236 -17.06 8.29 6.47
C ALA A 236 -16.78 6.83 6.05
N LEU A 237 -16.46 5.94 7.00
CA LEU A 237 -16.06 4.56 6.71
C LEU A 237 -17.15 3.72 6.02
N PRO A 238 -18.42 3.72 6.48
CA PRO A 238 -19.46 2.90 5.85
C PRO A 238 -19.69 3.25 4.38
N THR A 239 -19.74 4.54 4.05
CA THR A 239 -19.91 5.03 2.67
C THR A 239 -18.74 4.61 1.78
N TRP A 240 -17.50 4.74 2.28
CA TRP A 240 -16.33 4.29 1.55
C TRP A 240 -16.32 2.77 1.35
N LEU A 241 -16.64 1.98 2.40
CA LEU A 241 -16.67 0.51 2.32
C LEU A 241 -17.75 0.03 1.34
N HIS A 242 -18.92 0.67 1.33
CA HIS A 242 -19.96 0.41 0.35
C HIS A 242 -19.43 0.66 -1.07
N ARG A 243 -18.82 1.83 -1.32
CA ARG A 243 -18.20 2.14 -2.60
C ARG A 243 -17.14 1.11 -2.99
N TYR A 244 -16.29 0.68 -2.06
CA TYR A 244 -15.25 -0.33 -2.30
C TYR A 244 -15.87 -1.65 -2.78
N ASN A 245 -16.88 -2.15 -2.10
CA ASN A 245 -17.45 -3.46 -2.40
C ASN A 245 -18.35 -3.45 -3.65
N TRP A 246 -19.11 -2.38 -3.88
CA TRP A 246 -20.16 -2.34 -4.88
C TRP A 246 -19.82 -1.57 -6.15
N HIS A 247 -18.87 -0.66 -6.10
CA HIS A 247 -18.63 0.27 -7.21
C HIS A 247 -17.17 0.35 -7.65
N ARG A 248 -16.22 0.02 -6.78
CA ARG A 248 -14.81 0.17 -7.10
C ARG A 248 -14.35 -0.89 -8.09
N PRO A 249 -13.79 -0.52 -9.28
CA PRO A 249 -13.22 -1.48 -10.20
C PRO A 249 -11.94 -2.10 -9.62
N HIS A 250 -11.80 -3.42 -9.77
CA HIS A 250 -10.63 -4.18 -9.36
C HIS A 250 -9.93 -4.78 -10.57
N ALA A 251 -8.66 -4.46 -10.78
CA ALA A 251 -7.87 -5.01 -11.88
C ALA A 251 -7.81 -6.55 -11.87
N SER A 252 -7.68 -7.16 -10.67
CA SER A 252 -7.67 -8.62 -10.53
C SER A 252 -9.04 -9.28 -10.78
N LEU A 253 -10.11 -8.49 -10.90
CA LEU A 253 -11.48 -8.97 -11.17
C LEU A 253 -11.98 -8.53 -12.55
N GLY A 254 -11.08 -8.22 -13.47
CA GLY A 254 -11.45 -7.72 -14.79
C GLY A 254 -12.20 -6.39 -14.74
N GLN A 255 -11.75 -5.48 -13.86
CA GLN A 255 -12.35 -4.14 -13.65
C GLN A 255 -13.78 -4.18 -13.09
N LYS A 256 -14.24 -5.32 -12.57
CA LYS A 256 -15.54 -5.45 -11.90
C LYS A 256 -15.40 -5.19 -10.39
N PRO A 257 -16.47 -4.74 -9.71
CA PRO A 257 -16.45 -4.57 -8.25
C PRO A 257 -16.44 -5.93 -7.54
N PRO A 258 -15.94 -6.01 -6.29
CA PRO A 258 -15.88 -7.24 -5.49
C PRO A 258 -17.18 -8.03 -5.41
N ILE A 259 -18.28 -7.33 -5.24
CA ILE A 259 -19.61 -7.94 -5.07
C ILE A 259 -20.06 -8.76 -6.30
N SER A 260 -19.54 -8.44 -7.49
CA SER A 260 -19.89 -9.16 -8.73
C SER A 260 -19.53 -10.65 -8.68
N ARG A 261 -18.54 -11.02 -7.85
CA ARG A 261 -18.13 -12.43 -7.66
C ARG A 261 -19.01 -13.23 -6.70
N LEU A 262 -19.98 -12.59 -6.06
CA LEU A 262 -20.99 -13.25 -5.24
C LEU A 262 -22.30 -13.47 -6.03
N GLY A 263 -22.32 -13.21 -7.33
CA GLY A 263 -23.56 -13.27 -8.14
C GLY A 263 -24.55 -12.16 -7.82
N LEU A 264 -24.15 -11.20 -6.98
CA LEU A 264 -24.97 -10.06 -6.62
C LEU A 264 -24.68 -8.91 -7.57
N ASN A 265 -25.73 -8.29 -8.11
CA ASN A 265 -25.64 -7.10 -8.94
C ASN A 265 -26.33 -5.90 -8.25
N ARG A 266 -26.20 -4.72 -8.86
CA ARG A 266 -26.75 -3.47 -8.30
C ARG A 266 -28.23 -3.53 -7.92
N ASN A 267 -29.00 -4.39 -8.53
CA ASN A 267 -30.45 -4.49 -8.31
C ASN A 267 -30.82 -5.17 -6.97
N ASN A 268 -29.86 -5.78 -6.29
CA ASN A 268 -30.09 -6.41 -4.97
C ASN A 268 -29.84 -5.48 -3.78
N LEU A 269 -29.53 -4.18 -4.01
CA LEU A 269 -29.17 -3.20 -2.99
C LEU A 269 -30.25 -2.99 -1.92
N LEU A 270 -31.52 -3.11 -2.26
CA LEU A 270 -32.66 -2.84 -1.33
C LEU A 270 -32.86 -3.94 -0.27
N ARG A 271 -32.28 -5.13 -0.43
CA ARG A 271 -32.45 -6.25 0.51
C ARG A 271 -31.41 -6.33 1.63
N HIS A 272 -30.33 -5.54 1.57
CA HIS A 272 -29.21 -5.64 2.49
C HIS A 272 -29.00 -4.44 3.42
N HIS A 273 -29.87 -3.44 3.33
CA HIS A 273 -29.84 -2.24 4.18
C HIS A 273 -31.07 -2.10 5.09
N SER A 274 -31.93 -3.11 5.15
CA SER A 274 -33.05 -3.21 6.10
C SER A 274 -32.72 -4.11 7.28
#